data_8d848aa0a003747b9cbfafcde97b3a13
#
_entry.id   8d848aa0a003747b9cbfafcde97b3a13
#
_cell.length_a   1.000
_cell.length_b   1.000
_cell.length_c   1.000
_cell.angle_alpha   90.00
_cell.angle_beta   90.00
_cell.angle_gamma   90.00
#
_symmetry.space_group_name_H-M   'P 1'
#
loop_
_entity.id
_entity.type
_entity.pdbx_description
1 polymer ?
#
loop_
_entity_poly.entity_id
_entity_poly.type
_entity_poly.pdbx_seq_one_letter_code
_entity_poly.pdbx_strand_id
1 'polypeptide(L)'
;TALIGPSGCGKSTFLRCLNRMNDTVPGCRVQGHITLDGRDIYDKHQDVVPLRAQVGMVFQKPNPFPKSIYENVAYGPRIHGLTNDKAELDALVEGSLRKAGLWDEVKDRLQQPGTSLSGGQQQRLCIARTIAVSPEVILMDEPCSALDPIATARIEELIDELRENYSISIVTHSMQQAARVSQRTAYFHL
;
A
#
# COMPACT_ATOMS: atom_id res chain seq x y z
N THR A 1 -0.82 -2.73 12.89
CA THR A 1 -1.97 -3.53 13.33
C THR A 1 -2.31 -4.60 12.30
N ALA A 2 -2.59 -5.85 12.72
CA ALA A 2 -3.11 -6.88 11.83
C ALA A 2 -4.62 -7.08 12.04
N LEU A 3 -5.35 -7.25 10.94
CA LEU A 3 -6.76 -7.62 10.92
C LEU A 3 -6.86 -9.09 10.48
N ILE A 4 -7.32 -9.96 11.37
CA ILE A 4 -7.41 -11.41 11.12
C ILE A 4 -8.83 -11.92 11.32
N GLY A 5 -9.13 -13.11 10.83
CA GLY A 5 -10.44 -13.74 10.95
C GLY A 5 -10.79 -14.58 9.72
N PRO A 6 -11.94 -15.29 9.73
CA PRO A 6 -12.37 -16.14 8.62
C PRO A 6 -12.51 -15.38 7.29
N SER A 7 -12.47 -16.12 6.17
CA SER A 7 -12.81 -15.54 4.87
C SER A 7 -14.26 -15.06 4.87
N GLY A 8 -14.49 -13.90 4.24
CA GLY A 8 -15.84 -13.32 4.14
C GLY A 8 -16.31 -12.52 5.35
N CYS A 9 -15.58 -12.46 6.47
CA CYS A 9 -15.99 -11.69 7.66
C CYS A 9 -15.82 -10.16 7.54
N GLY A 10 -15.48 -9.63 6.36
CA GLY A 10 -15.47 -8.18 6.10
C GLY A 10 -14.16 -7.44 6.32
N LYS A 11 -13.03 -8.12 6.60
CA LYS A 11 -11.72 -7.47 6.85
C LYS A 11 -11.29 -6.48 5.75
N SER A 12 -11.27 -6.95 4.50
CA SER A 12 -10.90 -6.12 3.35
C SER A 12 -11.92 -5.00 3.12
N THR A 13 -13.21 -5.25 3.37
CA THR A 13 -14.25 -4.22 3.31
C THR A 13 -14.00 -3.14 4.36
N PHE A 14 -13.71 -3.53 5.60
CA PHE A 14 -13.36 -2.59 6.66
C PHE A 14 -12.08 -1.83 6.34
N LEU A 15 -11.03 -2.53 5.88
CA LEU A 15 -9.77 -1.87 5.50
C LEU A 15 -9.99 -0.77 4.47
N ARG A 16 -10.83 -1.03 3.46
CA ARG A 16 -11.18 -0.07 2.39
C ARG A 16 -12.06 1.08 2.86
N CYS A 17 -12.68 0.99 4.04
CA CYS A 17 -13.34 2.15 4.65
C CYS A 17 -12.33 3.21 5.09
N LEU A 18 -11.11 2.82 5.49
CA LEU A 18 -10.11 3.72 6.05
C LEU A 18 -9.52 4.73 5.03
N ASN A 19 -9.71 4.48 3.72
CA ASN A 19 -9.31 5.40 2.64
C ASN A 19 -10.43 5.67 1.64
N ARG A 20 -11.67 5.37 2.02
CA ARG A 20 -12.86 5.59 1.19
C ARG A 20 -12.85 4.88 -0.16
N MET A 21 -12.12 3.76 -0.29
CA MET A 21 -12.15 2.95 -1.51
C MET A 21 -13.51 2.31 -1.78
N ASN A 22 -14.32 2.11 -0.74
CA ASN A 22 -15.68 1.57 -0.89
C ASN A 22 -16.64 2.56 -1.58
N ASP A 23 -16.31 3.85 -1.67
CA ASP A 23 -17.09 4.83 -2.41
C ASP A 23 -17.18 4.48 -3.92
N THR A 24 -16.24 3.67 -4.42
CA THR A 24 -16.24 3.18 -5.81
C THR A 24 -17.15 1.97 -6.04
N VAL A 25 -17.73 1.40 -4.96
CA VAL A 25 -18.58 0.21 -5.03
C VAL A 25 -20.05 0.65 -5.05
N PRO A 26 -20.79 0.42 -6.16
CA PRO A 26 -22.18 0.80 -6.25
C PRO A 26 -23.03 0.22 -5.11
N GLY A 27 -23.83 1.07 -4.46
CA GLY A 27 -24.71 0.67 -3.36
C GLY A 27 -24.03 0.47 -2.00
N CYS A 28 -22.71 0.56 -1.90
CA CYS A 28 -22.01 0.51 -0.62
C CYS A 28 -22.30 1.77 0.19
N ARG A 29 -22.64 1.59 1.47
CA ARG A 29 -22.86 2.69 2.43
C ARG A 29 -22.05 2.43 3.68
N VAL A 30 -21.31 3.43 4.11
CA VAL A 30 -20.56 3.41 5.38
C VAL A 30 -21.27 4.31 6.37
N GLN A 31 -21.50 3.80 7.58
CA GLN A 31 -22.10 4.54 8.69
C GLN A 31 -21.15 4.53 9.89
N GLY A 32 -21.11 5.61 10.62
CA GLY A 32 -20.21 5.81 11.75
C GLY A 32 -19.16 6.88 11.46
N HIS A 33 -18.15 6.99 12.32
CA HIS A 33 -17.11 7.99 12.23
C HIS A 33 -15.75 7.33 12.16
N ILE A 34 -14.93 7.74 11.18
CA ILE A 34 -13.53 7.39 11.07
C ILE A 34 -12.76 8.70 10.99
N THR A 35 -11.80 8.90 11.89
CA THR A 35 -11.03 10.14 11.93
C THR A 35 -9.57 9.91 11.62
N LEU A 36 -8.98 10.80 10.84
CA LEU A 36 -7.55 10.95 10.63
C LEU A 36 -7.15 12.34 11.17
N ASP A 37 -6.23 12.37 12.12
CA ASP A 37 -5.82 13.62 12.81
C ASP A 37 -6.98 14.47 13.32
N GLY A 38 -8.00 13.80 13.89
CA GLY A 38 -9.19 14.44 14.45
C GLY A 38 -10.21 14.92 13.43
N ARG A 39 -10.00 14.71 12.13
CA ARG A 39 -10.94 15.06 11.05
C ARG A 39 -11.69 13.82 10.58
N ASP A 40 -13.00 13.90 10.48
CA ASP A 40 -13.81 12.81 9.94
C ASP A 40 -13.55 12.66 8.44
N ILE A 41 -13.02 11.51 8.04
CA ILE A 41 -12.71 11.24 6.63
C ILE A 41 -13.96 11.07 5.76
N TYR A 42 -15.15 10.89 6.37
CA TYR A 42 -16.45 10.81 5.68
C TYR A 42 -17.22 12.13 5.70
N ASP A 43 -16.61 13.24 6.18
CA ASP A 43 -17.23 14.56 6.03
C ASP A 43 -17.51 14.84 4.54
N LYS A 44 -18.69 15.42 4.25
CA LYS A 44 -19.14 15.71 2.89
C LYS A 44 -18.24 16.69 2.12
N HIS A 45 -17.45 17.47 2.83
CA HIS A 45 -16.49 18.42 2.26
C HIS A 45 -15.06 17.84 2.13
N GLN A 46 -14.84 16.62 2.64
CA GLN A 46 -13.53 15.97 2.57
C GLN A 46 -13.24 15.53 1.14
N ASP A 47 -12.23 16.11 0.52
CA ASP A 47 -11.68 15.64 -0.75
C ASP A 47 -10.98 14.29 -0.56
N VAL A 48 -11.32 13.32 -1.40
CA VAL A 48 -10.76 11.96 -1.35
C VAL A 48 -9.36 11.87 -1.95
N VAL A 49 -8.96 12.81 -2.80
CA VAL A 49 -7.64 12.76 -3.47
C VAL A 49 -6.51 13.00 -2.47
N PRO A 50 -6.50 14.08 -1.67
CA PRO A 50 -5.52 14.25 -0.60
C PRO A 50 -5.60 13.15 0.47
N LEU A 51 -6.80 12.70 0.83
CA LEU A 51 -6.96 11.59 1.78
C LEU A 51 -6.24 10.33 1.30
N ARG A 52 -6.37 9.95 0.03
CA ARG A 52 -5.73 8.76 -0.54
C ARG A 52 -4.23 8.91 -0.76
N ALA A 53 -3.72 10.13 -0.76
CA ALA A 53 -2.28 10.38 -0.67
C ALA A 53 -1.76 10.12 0.76
N GLN A 54 -2.52 10.54 1.79
CA GLN A 54 -2.18 10.30 3.20
C GLN A 54 -2.38 8.85 3.63
N VAL A 55 -3.39 8.16 3.07
CA VAL A 55 -3.74 6.76 3.41
C VAL A 55 -3.59 5.90 2.15
N GLY A 56 -2.36 5.46 1.92
CA GLY A 56 -2.01 4.63 0.77
C GLY A 56 -2.52 3.20 0.89
N MET A 57 -2.64 2.50 -0.24
CA MET A 57 -3.13 1.12 -0.26
C MET A 57 -2.33 0.21 -1.17
N VAL A 58 -1.97 -0.96 -0.64
CA VAL A 58 -1.38 -2.08 -1.35
C VAL A 58 -2.42 -3.20 -1.42
N PHE A 59 -2.74 -3.64 -2.64
CA PHE A 59 -3.78 -4.64 -2.88
C PHE A 59 -3.24 -6.06 -2.82
N GLN A 60 -4.13 -7.01 -2.61
CA GLN A 60 -3.86 -8.43 -2.57
C GLN A 60 -3.18 -8.93 -3.85
N LYS A 61 -3.71 -8.54 -5.01
CA LYS A 61 -3.11 -8.83 -6.31
C LYS A 61 -2.27 -7.63 -6.74
N PRO A 62 -0.98 -7.83 -7.04
CA PRO A 62 -0.16 -6.77 -7.59
C PRO A 62 -0.83 -6.11 -8.80
N ASN A 63 -0.83 -4.80 -8.84
CA ASN A 63 -1.50 -4.02 -9.89
C ASN A 63 -0.60 -2.90 -10.43
N PRO A 64 0.60 -3.22 -10.93
CA PRO A 64 1.42 -2.20 -11.56
C PRO A 64 0.68 -1.58 -12.75
N PHE A 65 0.86 -0.29 -12.94
CA PHE A 65 0.33 0.37 -14.14
C PHE A 65 1.01 -0.19 -15.39
N PRO A 66 0.35 -0.21 -16.56
CA PRO A 66 0.94 -0.60 -17.84
C PRO A 66 1.91 0.48 -18.34
N LYS A 67 2.88 0.81 -17.51
CA LYS A 67 3.92 1.83 -17.66
C LYS A 67 5.25 1.24 -17.23
N SER A 68 6.33 1.98 -17.44
CA SER A 68 7.66 1.57 -16.98
C SER A 68 7.73 1.46 -15.45
N ILE A 69 8.76 0.80 -14.93
CA ILE A 69 9.05 0.72 -13.50
C ILE A 69 9.19 2.13 -12.92
N TYR A 70 9.95 2.99 -13.59
CA TYR A 70 10.12 4.40 -13.23
C TYR A 70 8.78 5.12 -13.15
N GLU A 71 7.97 5.05 -14.22
CA GLU A 71 6.70 5.75 -14.30
C GLU A 71 5.66 5.25 -13.28
N ASN A 72 5.74 4.00 -12.86
CA ASN A 72 4.91 3.49 -11.77
C ASN A 72 5.16 4.24 -10.46
N VAL A 73 6.42 4.47 -10.11
CA VAL A 73 6.79 5.14 -8.86
C VAL A 73 6.62 6.66 -8.98
N ALA A 74 7.02 7.25 -10.11
CA ALA A 74 6.95 8.69 -10.36
C ALA A 74 5.52 9.23 -10.50
N TYR A 75 4.53 8.36 -10.72
CA TYR A 75 3.16 8.75 -11.02
C TYR A 75 2.50 9.55 -9.89
N GLY A 76 2.56 9.04 -8.66
CA GLY A 76 2.01 9.71 -7.49
C GLY A 76 2.63 11.08 -7.23
N PRO A 77 3.96 11.18 -7.11
CA PRO A 77 4.66 12.45 -6.95
C PRO A 77 4.30 13.51 -7.98
N ARG A 78 4.16 13.14 -9.26
CA ARG A 78 3.76 14.07 -10.31
C ARG A 78 2.32 14.53 -10.17
N ILE A 79 1.36 13.63 -9.94
CA ILE A 79 -0.06 13.98 -9.80
C ILE A 79 -0.30 14.90 -8.61
N HIS A 80 0.40 14.66 -7.51
CA HIS A 80 0.29 15.46 -6.30
C HIS A 80 1.20 16.71 -6.32
N GLY A 81 1.96 16.94 -7.39
CA GLY A 81 2.81 18.12 -7.53
C GLY A 81 3.90 18.21 -6.46
N LEU A 82 4.43 17.07 -5.99
CA LEU A 82 5.44 17.04 -4.93
C LEU A 82 6.76 17.65 -5.39
N THR A 83 7.09 17.50 -6.68
CA THR A 83 8.23 18.17 -7.31
C THR A 83 8.02 18.30 -8.81
N ASN A 84 8.54 19.41 -9.37
CA ASN A 84 8.65 19.64 -10.81
C ASN A 84 10.08 19.47 -11.30
N ASP A 85 11.04 19.35 -10.39
CA ASP A 85 12.44 19.11 -10.72
C ASP A 85 12.69 17.64 -11.06
N LYS A 86 13.37 17.41 -12.19
CA LYS A 86 13.66 16.07 -12.66
C LYS A 86 14.63 15.32 -11.74
N ALA A 87 15.64 16.01 -11.21
CA ALA A 87 16.63 15.38 -10.35
C ALA A 87 16.05 15.00 -9.00
N GLU A 88 15.17 15.84 -8.44
CA GLU A 88 14.42 15.51 -7.22
C GLU A 88 13.49 14.32 -7.44
N LEU A 89 12.80 14.27 -8.59
CA LEU A 89 11.94 13.15 -8.92
C LEU A 89 12.72 11.84 -9.09
N ASP A 90 13.88 11.91 -9.76
CA ASP A 90 14.77 10.76 -9.93
C ASP A 90 15.26 10.24 -8.56
N ALA A 91 15.66 11.13 -7.66
CA ALA A 91 16.06 10.78 -6.29
C ALA A 91 14.90 10.17 -5.47
N LEU A 92 13.69 10.70 -5.63
CA LEU A 92 12.49 10.18 -4.96
C LEU A 92 12.15 8.78 -5.47
N VAL A 93 12.22 8.54 -6.78
CA VAL A 93 12.00 7.23 -7.38
C VAL A 93 13.04 6.22 -6.90
N GLU A 94 14.32 6.58 -6.94
CA GLU A 94 15.40 5.72 -6.42
C GLU A 94 15.20 5.42 -4.94
N GLY A 95 14.96 6.44 -4.12
CA GLY A 95 14.73 6.28 -2.67
C GLY A 95 13.55 5.37 -2.35
N SER A 96 12.46 5.49 -3.11
CA SER A 96 11.28 4.64 -2.93
C SER A 96 11.54 3.18 -3.33
N LEU A 97 12.28 2.96 -4.43
CA LEU A 97 12.67 1.62 -4.87
C LEU A 97 13.67 0.97 -3.91
N ARG A 98 14.58 1.76 -3.32
CA ARG A 98 15.50 1.28 -2.27
C ARG A 98 14.74 0.87 -1.01
N LYS A 99 13.85 1.73 -0.51
CA LYS A 99 13.00 1.43 0.65
C LYS A 99 12.11 0.20 0.42
N ALA A 100 11.70 -0.07 -0.82
CA ALA A 100 10.93 -1.28 -1.17
C ALA A 100 11.83 -2.51 -1.44
N GLY A 101 13.14 -2.44 -1.22
CA GLY A 101 14.09 -3.52 -1.47
C GLY A 101 14.13 -3.99 -2.92
N LEU A 102 13.83 -3.10 -3.88
CA LEU A 102 13.72 -3.46 -5.30
C LEU A 102 14.81 -2.83 -6.17
N TRP A 103 15.48 -1.77 -5.70
CA TRP A 103 16.42 -0.96 -6.50
C TRP A 103 17.49 -1.79 -7.20
N ASP A 104 18.21 -2.63 -6.48
CA ASP A 104 19.33 -3.38 -7.03
C ASP A 104 18.93 -4.40 -8.11
N GLU A 105 17.66 -4.80 -8.10
CA GLU A 105 17.11 -5.71 -9.10
C GLU A 105 16.64 -5.00 -10.38
N VAL A 106 16.40 -3.67 -10.33
CA VAL A 106 15.74 -2.94 -11.42
C VAL A 106 16.46 -1.69 -11.91
N LYS A 107 17.52 -1.23 -11.22
CA LYS A 107 18.22 0.04 -11.53
C LYS A 107 18.70 0.17 -12.98
N ASP A 108 19.10 -0.93 -13.60
CA ASP A 108 19.58 -0.95 -14.98
C ASP A 108 18.46 -1.13 -16.02
N ARG A 109 17.20 -1.23 -15.58
CA ARG A 109 16.04 -1.48 -16.45
C ARG A 109 14.78 -0.70 -16.05
N LEU A 110 14.94 0.48 -15.50
CA LEU A 110 13.84 1.33 -15.01
C LEU A 110 12.80 1.69 -16.09
N GLN A 111 13.20 1.67 -17.36
CA GLN A 111 12.31 1.96 -18.49
C GLN A 111 11.54 0.72 -18.99
N GLN A 112 11.84 -0.47 -18.48
CA GLN A 112 11.05 -1.66 -18.81
C GLN A 112 9.68 -1.62 -18.17
N PRO A 113 8.66 -2.28 -18.78
CA PRO A 113 7.31 -2.33 -18.23
C PRO A 113 7.30 -2.94 -16.81
N GLY A 114 6.61 -2.29 -15.88
CA GLY A 114 6.43 -2.82 -14.51
C GLY A 114 5.72 -4.17 -14.48
N THR A 115 4.89 -4.45 -15.50
CA THR A 115 4.18 -5.72 -15.66
C THR A 115 5.07 -6.90 -16.08
N SER A 116 6.32 -6.64 -16.51
CA SER A 116 7.29 -7.70 -16.87
C SER A 116 8.03 -8.28 -15.66
N LEU A 117 7.84 -7.71 -14.49
CA LEU A 117 8.45 -8.16 -13.25
C LEU A 117 7.77 -9.43 -12.71
N SER A 118 8.49 -10.21 -11.88
CA SER A 118 7.90 -11.34 -11.15
C SER A 118 6.81 -10.85 -10.16
N GLY A 119 5.93 -11.74 -9.69
CA GLY A 119 4.86 -11.37 -8.77
C GLY A 119 5.36 -10.66 -7.51
N GLY A 120 6.40 -11.17 -6.87
CA GLY A 120 7.00 -10.53 -5.69
C GLY A 120 7.68 -9.18 -6.01
N GLN A 121 8.30 -9.04 -7.18
CA GLN A 121 8.84 -7.75 -7.63
C GLN A 121 7.73 -6.75 -7.95
N GLN A 122 6.63 -7.20 -8.59
CA GLN A 122 5.46 -6.34 -8.83
C GLN A 122 4.84 -5.85 -7.53
N GLN A 123 4.74 -6.71 -6.51
CA GLN A 123 4.22 -6.31 -5.21
C GLN A 123 5.11 -5.26 -4.55
N ARG A 124 6.45 -5.45 -4.56
CA ARG A 124 7.38 -4.43 -4.06
C ARG A 124 7.34 -3.14 -4.88
N LEU A 125 7.11 -3.22 -6.19
CA LEU A 125 6.87 -2.03 -7.02
C LEU A 125 5.61 -1.29 -6.61
N CYS A 126 4.52 -2.01 -6.30
CA CYS A 126 3.29 -1.40 -5.78
C CYS A 126 3.51 -0.74 -4.41
N ILE A 127 4.33 -1.35 -3.54
CA ILE A 127 4.74 -0.74 -2.27
C ILE A 127 5.58 0.52 -2.52
N ALA A 128 6.59 0.46 -3.40
CA ALA A 128 7.42 1.62 -3.77
C ALA A 128 6.55 2.78 -4.29
N ARG A 129 5.58 2.50 -5.15
CA ARG A 129 4.61 3.47 -5.65
C ARG A 129 3.80 4.10 -4.52
N THR A 130 3.38 3.29 -3.55
CA THR A 130 2.58 3.76 -2.41
C THR A 130 3.38 4.69 -1.50
N ILE A 131 4.62 4.33 -1.18
CA ILE A 131 5.46 5.14 -0.27
C ILE A 131 6.07 6.38 -0.94
N ALA A 132 6.07 6.46 -2.27
CA ALA A 132 6.64 7.58 -3.02
C ALA A 132 5.92 8.92 -2.75
N VAL A 133 4.68 8.90 -2.29
CA VAL A 133 3.93 10.10 -1.87
C VAL A 133 4.04 10.39 -0.37
N SER A 134 4.88 9.63 0.35
CA SER A 134 5.09 9.76 1.80
C SER A 134 3.78 9.73 2.60
N PRO A 135 2.98 8.65 2.51
CA PRO A 135 1.72 8.54 3.24
C PRO A 135 1.96 8.49 4.75
N GLU A 136 0.95 8.83 5.54
CA GLU A 136 0.97 8.64 7.00
C GLU A 136 0.58 7.21 7.39
N VAL A 137 -0.32 6.62 6.61
CA VAL A 137 -0.85 5.27 6.83
C VAL A 137 -0.72 4.44 5.57
N ILE A 138 -0.30 3.18 5.71
CA ILE A 138 -0.28 2.20 4.64
C ILE A 138 -1.25 1.07 4.98
N LEU A 139 -2.23 0.88 4.13
CA LEU A 139 -3.18 -0.23 4.19
C LEU A 139 -2.69 -1.35 3.28
N MET A 140 -2.63 -2.58 3.78
CA MET A 140 -2.20 -3.75 3.03
C MET A 140 -3.27 -4.84 3.08
N ASP A 141 -3.86 -5.15 1.94
CA ASP A 141 -4.90 -6.18 1.81
C ASP A 141 -4.25 -7.49 1.35
N GLU A 142 -3.95 -8.39 2.27
CA GLU A 142 -3.32 -9.71 2.02
C GLU A 142 -2.09 -9.65 1.10
N PRO A 143 -1.08 -8.83 1.38
CA PRO A 143 -0.01 -8.49 0.42
C PRO A 143 0.86 -9.68 -0.01
N CYS A 144 0.79 -10.81 0.69
CA CYS A 144 1.60 -12.00 0.44
C CYS A 144 0.81 -13.21 -0.09
N SER A 145 -0.53 -13.13 -0.20
CA SER A 145 -1.38 -14.30 -0.44
C SER A 145 -1.15 -15.00 -1.79
N ALA A 146 -0.60 -14.30 -2.78
CA ALA A 146 -0.32 -14.82 -4.12
C ALA A 146 1.19 -15.03 -4.38
N LEU A 147 2.02 -15.01 -3.34
CA LEU A 147 3.47 -15.06 -3.45
C LEU A 147 4.04 -16.39 -2.95
N ASP A 148 5.19 -16.75 -3.50
CA ASP A 148 6.00 -17.86 -2.99
C ASP A 148 6.59 -17.55 -1.60
N PRO A 149 7.08 -18.55 -0.86
CA PRO A 149 7.62 -18.33 0.49
C PRO A 149 8.80 -17.36 0.55
N ILE A 150 9.66 -17.31 -0.46
CA ILE A 150 10.83 -16.42 -0.48
C ILE A 150 10.38 -14.98 -0.68
N ALA A 151 9.47 -14.75 -1.63
CA ALA A 151 8.89 -13.43 -1.86
C ALA A 151 8.07 -12.96 -0.64
N THR A 152 7.36 -13.87 0.02
CA THR A 152 6.62 -13.59 1.27
C THR A 152 7.56 -13.13 2.37
N ALA A 153 8.66 -13.84 2.62
CA ALA A 153 9.65 -13.45 3.64
C ALA A 153 10.21 -12.04 3.38
N ARG A 154 10.55 -11.72 2.12
CA ARG A 154 11.01 -10.38 1.75
C ARG A 154 9.99 -9.28 1.98
N ILE A 155 8.69 -9.55 1.75
CA ILE A 155 7.63 -8.59 2.03
C ILE A 155 7.44 -8.42 3.55
N GLU A 156 7.55 -9.48 4.33
CA GLU A 156 7.46 -9.40 5.79
C GLU A 156 8.63 -8.59 6.40
N GLU A 157 9.86 -8.81 5.94
CA GLU A 157 11.02 -7.99 6.29
C GLU A 157 10.80 -6.51 5.93
N LEU A 158 10.31 -6.25 4.72
CA LEU A 158 9.99 -4.91 4.28
C LEU A 158 8.91 -4.24 5.15
N ILE A 159 7.86 -4.96 5.55
CA ILE A 159 6.83 -4.44 6.45
C ILE A 159 7.44 -4.07 7.82
N ASP A 160 8.37 -4.87 8.30
CA ASP A 160 9.08 -4.64 9.57
C ASP A 160 9.92 -3.36 9.53
N GLU A 161 10.62 -3.11 8.43
CA GLU A 161 11.37 -1.87 8.21
C GLU A 161 10.44 -0.64 8.05
N LEU A 162 9.37 -0.79 7.26
CA LEU A 162 8.45 0.32 6.99
C LEU A 162 7.67 0.78 8.22
N ARG A 163 7.36 -0.11 9.17
CA ARG A 163 6.60 0.25 10.38
C ARG A 163 7.32 1.23 11.31
N GLU A 164 8.62 1.44 11.14
CA GLU A 164 9.38 2.44 11.89
C GLU A 164 8.98 3.87 11.48
N ASN A 165 8.53 4.04 10.22
CA ASN A 165 8.23 5.36 9.66
C ASN A 165 6.76 5.54 9.27
N TYR A 166 5.98 4.45 9.20
CA TYR A 166 4.59 4.46 8.72
C TYR A 166 3.66 3.72 9.69
N SER A 167 2.45 4.22 9.85
CA SER A 167 1.38 3.46 10.48
C SER A 167 0.85 2.41 9.50
N ILE A 168 0.97 1.12 9.82
CA ILE A 168 0.58 0.03 8.92
C ILE A 168 -0.63 -0.73 9.47
N SER A 169 -1.65 -0.90 8.62
CA SER A 169 -2.76 -1.83 8.84
C SER A 169 -2.75 -2.91 7.77
N ILE A 170 -2.66 -4.17 8.19
CA ILE A 170 -2.56 -5.32 7.28
C ILE A 170 -3.71 -6.30 7.51
N VAL A 171 -4.38 -6.72 6.45
CA VAL A 171 -5.27 -7.88 6.45
C VAL A 171 -4.45 -9.12 6.12
N THR A 172 -4.60 -10.17 6.88
CA THR A 172 -4.00 -11.47 6.59
C THR A 172 -4.86 -12.61 7.11
N HIS A 173 -4.82 -13.73 6.43
CA HIS A 173 -5.40 -15.00 6.90
C HIS A 173 -4.42 -15.83 7.74
N SER A 174 -3.13 -15.48 7.73
CA SER A 174 -2.10 -16.20 8.46
C SER A 174 -1.88 -15.60 9.84
N MET A 175 -2.26 -16.34 10.88
CA MET A 175 -1.96 -15.96 12.27
C MET A 175 -0.44 -15.85 12.52
N GLN A 176 0.33 -16.72 11.86
CA GLN A 176 1.79 -16.69 11.97
C GLN A 176 2.36 -15.40 11.36
N GLN A 177 1.86 -14.97 10.21
CA GLN A 177 2.24 -13.70 9.61
C GLN A 177 1.84 -12.53 10.52
N ALA A 178 0.61 -12.51 11.03
CA ALA A 178 0.15 -11.46 11.94
C ALA A 178 1.06 -11.34 13.18
N ALA A 179 1.48 -12.49 13.74
CA ALA A 179 2.39 -12.50 14.90
C ALA A 179 3.79 -11.95 14.58
N ARG A 180 4.29 -12.15 13.35
CA ARG A 180 5.61 -11.64 12.94
C ARG A 180 5.60 -10.13 12.64
N VAL A 181 4.59 -9.66 11.92
CA VAL A 181 4.60 -8.29 11.34
C VAL A 181 3.78 -7.26 12.12
N SER A 182 3.11 -7.63 13.22
CA SER A 182 2.24 -6.68 13.93
C SER A 182 2.43 -6.67 15.44
N GLN A 183 2.26 -5.49 16.05
CA GLN A 183 2.24 -5.29 17.49
C GLN A 183 0.84 -5.43 18.10
N ARG A 184 -0.19 -5.31 17.26
CA ARG A 184 -1.61 -5.38 17.67
C ARG A 184 -2.38 -6.19 16.66
N THR A 185 -3.34 -6.98 17.12
CA THR A 185 -4.19 -7.80 16.27
C THR A 185 -5.65 -7.54 16.62
N ALA A 186 -6.47 -7.28 15.60
CA ALA A 186 -7.91 -7.23 15.72
C ALA A 186 -8.50 -8.49 15.07
N TYR A 187 -9.34 -9.20 15.81
CA TYR A 187 -10.01 -10.40 15.32
C TYR A 187 -11.43 -10.08 14.85
N PHE A 188 -11.71 -10.40 13.60
CA PHE A 188 -13.03 -10.28 13.00
C PHE A 188 -13.77 -11.61 13.12
N HIS A 189 -14.97 -11.57 13.68
CA HIS A 189 -15.86 -12.71 13.81
C HIS A 189 -17.07 -12.53 12.88
N LEU A 190 -17.61 -13.65 12.37
CA LEU A 190 -18.85 -13.68 11.60
C LEU A 190 -20.05 -13.51 12.52
#